data_d965194a85e6c1cae33936566aadb2d6
#
_entry.id   d965194a85e6c1cae33936566aadb2d6
#
_cell.length_a   1.000
_cell.length_b   1.000
_cell.length_c   1.000
_cell.angle_alpha   90.00
_cell.angle_beta   90.00
_cell.angle_gamma   90.00
#
_symmetry.space_group_name_H-M   'P 1'
#
loop_
_entity.id
_entity.type
_entity.pdbx_description
1 polymer ?
#
loop_
_entity_poly.entity_id
_entity_poly.type
_entity_poly.pdbx_seq_one_letter_code
_entity_poly.pdbx_strand_id
1 'polypeptide(L)'
;MKLHFQSVKMGPEASSGWLMTEIAINRRKFYASAIYGLNAIMAAALAVPTLVYLLLPKNRRRKEAFVDAGDISQLTPGVPAEMSFQQSRVDGWRVVTEKRTAWVVKDAQNKVTAYGPQCTHLGCAYHWEHQPKQFVCPCHSSLFSIQGEVIAGPAQRPLDRYASRVANGRLLLGALRSRDNA
;
A
#
# COMPACT_ATOMS: atom_id res chain seq x y z
N MET A 1 43.33 -76.05 -57.56
CA MET A 1 42.58 -74.98 -58.14
C MET A 1 42.75 -73.77 -57.26
N LYS A 2 43.71 -72.84 -57.58
CA LYS A 2 44.06 -71.69 -56.77
C LYS A 2 43.34 -70.44 -57.27
N LEU A 3 42.50 -69.89 -56.50
CA LEU A 3 41.84 -68.59 -56.78
C LEU A 3 42.75 -67.44 -56.35
N HIS A 4 43.15 -66.66 -57.32
CA HIS A 4 43.90 -65.38 -57.10
C HIS A 4 42.91 -64.30 -56.62
N PHE A 5 43.19 -63.75 -55.46
CA PHE A 5 42.49 -62.58 -54.98
C PHE A 5 43.32 -61.32 -55.34
N GLN A 6 42.81 -60.53 -56.27
CA GLN A 6 43.42 -59.24 -56.62
C GLN A 6 42.99 -58.16 -55.60
N SER A 7 43.98 -57.61 -54.96
CA SER A 7 43.82 -56.43 -54.05
C SER A 7 43.65 -55.13 -54.87
N VAL A 8 42.49 -54.54 -54.75
CA VAL A 8 42.23 -53.20 -55.29
C VAL A 8 42.64 -52.19 -54.24
N LYS A 9 43.67 -51.38 -54.54
CA LYS A 9 44.06 -50.18 -53.76
C LYS A 9 43.05 -49.07 -54.05
N MET A 10 42.27 -48.67 -53.11
CA MET A 10 41.51 -47.41 -53.11
C MET A 10 42.37 -46.28 -52.54
N GLY A 11 42.57 -45.25 -53.31
CA GLY A 11 43.25 -44.00 -52.94
C GLY A 11 42.37 -43.17 -51.98
N PRO A 12 42.94 -42.20 -51.27
CA PRO A 12 42.20 -41.34 -50.39
C PRO A 12 41.45 -40.27 -51.18
N GLU A 13 40.14 -40.40 -51.28
CA GLU A 13 39.29 -39.30 -51.72
C GLU A 13 39.07 -38.38 -50.52
N ALA A 14 39.61 -37.15 -50.62
CA ALA A 14 39.30 -36.07 -49.74
C ALA A 14 37.90 -35.56 -50.05
N SER A 15 36.91 -36.10 -49.35
CA SER A 15 35.58 -35.49 -49.34
C SER A 15 35.51 -34.42 -48.26
N SER A 16 35.60 -33.16 -48.68
CA SER A 16 35.17 -31.98 -47.93
C SER A 16 33.65 -32.05 -47.79
N GLY A 17 33.21 -32.90 -46.87
CA GLY A 17 31.83 -32.97 -46.44
C GLY A 17 31.54 -31.81 -45.50
N TRP A 18 30.99 -30.76 -46.03
CA TRP A 18 30.34 -29.73 -45.22
C TRP A 18 29.25 -30.42 -44.41
N LEU A 19 29.46 -30.48 -43.08
CA LEU A 19 28.46 -30.91 -42.13
C LEU A 19 27.34 -29.87 -42.11
N MET A 20 26.47 -29.90 -43.11
CA MET A 20 25.13 -29.38 -42.95
C MET A 20 24.39 -30.35 -42.04
N THR A 21 24.47 -30.08 -40.75
CA THR A 21 23.58 -30.72 -39.79
C THR A 21 22.18 -30.22 -40.10
N GLU A 22 21.45 -30.91 -40.94
CA GLU A 22 20.02 -30.71 -41.11
C GLU A 22 19.39 -31.00 -39.76
N ILE A 23 19.02 -29.96 -39.07
CA ILE A 23 18.18 -30.03 -37.87
C ILE A 23 16.81 -30.47 -38.39
N ALA A 24 16.63 -31.77 -38.61
CA ALA A 24 15.33 -32.35 -38.87
C ALA A 24 14.48 -32.13 -37.63
N ILE A 25 13.73 -31.03 -37.59
CA ILE A 25 12.80 -30.74 -36.51
C ILE A 25 11.73 -31.82 -36.54
N ASN A 26 11.89 -32.84 -35.70
CA ASN A 26 10.90 -33.89 -35.53
C ASN A 26 9.62 -33.21 -35.01
N ARG A 27 8.50 -33.36 -35.70
CA ARG A 27 7.18 -32.80 -35.35
C ARG A 27 6.85 -32.95 -33.86
N ARG A 28 7.14 -34.14 -33.30
CA ARG A 28 6.92 -34.40 -31.86
C ARG A 28 7.77 -33.54 -30.97
N LYS A 29 9.05 -33.29 -31.30
CA LYS A 29 9.94 -32.40 -30.54
C LYS A 29 9.50 -30.94 -30.68
N PHE A 30 9.02 -30.53 -31.84
CA PHE A 30 8.49 -29.19 -32.07
C PHE A 30 7.27 -28.90 -31.19
N TYR A 31 6.27 -29.80 -31.20
CA TYR A 31 5.09 -29.64 -30.35
C TYR A 31 5.43 -29.67 -28.86
N ALA A 32 6.31 -30.56 -28.44
CA ALA A 32 6.77 -30.60 -27.07
C ALA A 32 7.43 -29.26 -26.64
N SER A 33 8.34 -28.76 -27.48
CA SER A 33 9.00 -27.45 -27.21
C SER A 33 8.01 -26.28 -27.19
N ALA A 34 7.02 -26.30 -28.08
CA ALA A 34 5.98 -25.27 -28.12
C ALA A 34 5.10 -25.31 -26.86
N ILE A 35 4.73 -26.51 -26.39
CA ILE A 35 3.96 -26.68 -25.14
C ILE A 35 4.76 -26.19 -23.92
N TYR A 36 6.03 -26.60 -23.81
CA TYR A 36 6.89 -26.13 -22.72
C TYR A 36 7.12 -24.62 -22.76
N GLY A 37 7.30 -24.05 -23.95
CA GLY A 37 7.44 -22.61 -24.13
C GLY A 37 6.18 -21.85 -23.70
N LEU A 38 5.00 -22.33 -24.12
CA LEU A 38 3.73 -21.72 -23.73
C LEU A 38 3.51 -21.81 -22.21
N ASN A 39 3.76 -22.97 -21.62
CA ASN A 39 3.65 -23.15 -20.17
C ASN A 39 4.63 -22.24 -19.40
N ALA A 40 5.86 -22.08 -19.90
CA ALA A 40 6.84 -21.17 -19.29
C ALA A 40 6.39 -19.71 -19.35
N ILE A 41 5.81 -19.28 -20.48
CA ILE A 41 5.24 -17.93 -20.63
C ILE A 41 4.08 -17.71 -19.65
N MET A 42 3.16 -18.67 -19.56
CA MET A 42 2.04 -18.58 -18.61
C MET A 42 2.53 -18.54 -17.15
N ALA A 43 3.48 -19.42 -16.82
CA ALA A 43 4.08 -19.41 -15.47
C ALA A 43 4.77 -18.09 -15.16
N ALA A 44 5.54 -17.53 -16.09
CA ALA A 44 6.19 -16.24 -15.93
C ALA A 44 5.19 -15.09 -15.80
N ALA A 45 4.12 -15.09 -16.59
CA ALA A 45 3.07 -14.07 -16.54
C ALA A 45 2.36 -14.01 -15.16
N LEU A 46 2.27 -15.13 -14.47
CA LEU A 46 1.71 -15.20 -13.11
C LEU A 46 2.77 -14.97 -12.02
N ALA A 47 3.94 -15.57 -12.16
CA ALA A 47 4.99 -15.53 -11.15
C ALA A 47 5.65 -14.15 -11.04
N VAL A 48 5.90 -13.47 -12.17
CA VAL A 48 6.59 -12.17 -12.17
C VAL A 48 5.80 -11.10 -11.41
N PRO A 49 4.51 -10.82 -11.70
CA PRO A 49 3.76 -9.82 -10.95
C PRO A 49 3.58 -10.19 -9.48
N THR A 50 3.41 -11.48 -9.18
CA THR A 50 3.31 -11.97 -7.81
C THR A 50 4.62 -11.73 -7.05
N LEU A 51 5.75 -12.08 -7.64
CA LEU A 51 7.06 -11.88 -7.03
C LEU A 51 7.39 -10.39 -6.86
N VAL A 52 7.07 -9.58 -7.87
CA VAL A 52 7.19 -8.12 -7.81
C VAL A 52 6.34 -7.55 -6.67
N TYR A 53 5.11 -8.02 -6.51
CA TYR A 53 4.22 -7.59 -5.41
C TYR A 53 4.75 -7.98 -4.03
N LEU A 54 5.33 -9.18 -3.90
CA LEU A 54 5.87 -9.68 -2.64
C LEU A 54 7.21 -9.04 -2.26
N LEU A 55 8.08 -8.80 -3.25
CA LEU A 55 9.44 -8.29 -3.00
C LEU A 55 9.54 -6.77 -3.01
N LEU A 56 8.63 -6.06 -3.71
CA LEU A 56 8.62 -4.60 -3.66
C LEU A 56 8.01 -4.16 -2.33
N PRO A 57 8.79 -3.44 -1.49
CA PRO A 57 8.27 -2.95 -0.24
C PRO A 57 7.05 -2.06 -0.51
N LYS A 58 5.91 -2.43 0.08
CA LYS A 58 4.64 -1.69 0.00
C LYS A 58 4.75 -0.26 0.56
N ASN A 59 5.90 0.06 1.10
CA ASN A 59 6.18 1.31 1.79
C ASN A 59 6.68 2.39 0.83
N ARG A 60 5.90 2.71 -0.21
CA ARG A 60 6.02 4.03 -0.81
C ARG A 60 5.59 5.00 0.28
N ARG A 61 6.55 5.56 1.01
CA ARG A 61 6.33 6.74 1.85
C ARG A 61 5.67 7.79 0.96
N ARG A 62 4.33 7.80 0.92
CA ARG A 62 3.60 8.92 0.34
C ARG A 62 4.13 10.14 1.08
N LYS A 63 4.74 11.08 0.36
CA LYS A 63 5.07 12.38 0.94
C LYS A 63 3.78 12.86 1.59
N GLU A 64 3.82 13.03 2.91
CA GLU A 64 2.64 13.48 3.66
C GLU A 64 2.26 14.85 3.11
N ALA A 65 1.22 14.89 2.31
CA ALA A 65 0.64 16.15 1.89
C ALA A 65 -0.12 16.71 3.08
N PHE A 66 0.36 17.81 3.63
CA PHE A 66 -0.36 18.58 4.63
C PHE A 66 -1.41 19.43 3.95
N VAL A 67 -2.62 19.41 4.46
CA VAL A 67 -3.77 20.14 3.97
C VAL A 67 -4.20 21.13 5.03
N ASP A 68 -4.56 22.34 4.60
CA ASP A 68 -5.05 23.39 5.47
C ASP A 68 -6.44 23.02 6.01
N ALA A 69 -6.56 22.93 7.32
CA ALA A 69 -7.80 22.65 8.04
C ALA A 69 -8.47 23.92 8.61
N GLY A 70 -7.80 25.07 8.59
CA GLY A 70 -8.38 26.33 9.03
C GLY A 70 -7.57 27.08 10.08
N ASP A 71 -8.13 28.18 10.55
CA ASP A 71 -7.54 29.06 11.56
C ASP A 71 -7.77 28.49 12.98
N ILE A 72 -6.74 28.53 13.80
CA ILE A 72 -6.77 28.08 15.20
C ILE A 72 -7.05 29.22 16.19
N SER A 73 -7.14 30.45 15.75
CA SER A 73 -7.40 31.63 16.62
C SER A 73 -8.77 31.55 17.31
N GLN A 74 -9.74 30.93 16.60
CA GLN A 74 -11.12 30.75 17.09
C GLN A 74 -11.28 29.59 18.09
N LEU A 75 -10.24 28.78 18.27
CA LEU A 75 -10.29 27.62 19.17
C LEU A 75 -10.11 28.05 20.63
N THR A 76 -11.10 27.76 21.47
CA THR A 76 -11.03 27.93 22.91
C THR A 76 -10.16 26.82 23.53
N PRO A 77 -9.13 27.17 24.32
CA PRO A 77 -8.32 26.19 25.03
C PRO A 77 -9.15 25.25 25.90
N GLY A 78 -8.89 23.94 25.82
CA GLY A 78 -9.60 22.93 26.62
C GLY A 78 -10.99 22.55 26.13
N VAL A 79 -11.45 23.13 25.02
CA VAL A 79 -12.73 22.78 24.40
C VAL A 79 -12.47 22.19 23.01
N PRO A 80 -12.79 20.90 22.76
CA PRO A 80 -12.71 20.33 21.44
C PRO A 80 -13.66 20.99 20.43
N ALA A 81 -13.17 21.24 19.23
CA ALA A 81 -13.97 21.75 18.12
C ALA A 81 -13.85 20.83 16.90
N GLU A 82 -14.96 20.64 16.21
CA GLU A 82 -14.96 19.89 14.95
C GLU A 82 -14.56 20.81 13.80
N MET A 83 -13.50 20.46 13.07
CA MET A 83 -13.03 21.20 11.90
C MET A 83 -13.15 20.35 10.64
N SER A 84 -13.68 20.92 9.57
CA SER A 84 -13.80 20.26 8.26
C SER A 84 -12.70 20.73 7.33
N PHE A 85 -12.12 19.82 6.57
CA PHE A 85 -11.12 20.13 5.54
C PHE A 85 -11.30 19.25 4.31
N GLN A 86 -10.74 19.69 3.18
CA GLN A 86 -10.78 18.92 1.95
C GLN A 86 -9.45 18.20 1.74
N GLN A 87 -9.50 16.89 1.59
CA GLN A 87 -8.32 16.08 1.32
C GLN A 87 -8.43 15.44 -0.06
N SER A 88 -7.48 15.76 -0.94
CA SER A 88 -7.36 15.11 -2.23
C SER A 88 -6.50 13.86 -2.12
N ARG A 89 -6.98 12.77 -2.72
CA ARG A 89 -6.20 11.53 -2.87
C ARG A 89 -6.23 11.07 -4.32
N VAL A 90 -5.16 10.43 -4.75
CA VAL A 90 -5.12 9.73 -6.04
C VAL A 90 -5.58 8.30 -5.83
N ASP A 91 -6.64 7.92 -6.51
CA ASP A 91 -7.21 6.59 -6.51
C ASP A 91 -7.11 6.01 -7.93
N GLY A 92 -6.12 5.14 -8.14
CA GLY A 92 -5.73 4.71 -9.47
C GLY A 92 -5.26 5.89 -10.33
N TRP A 93 -6.04 6.25 -11.36
CA TRP A 93 -5.79 7.40 -12.25
C TRP A 93 -6.64 8.63 -11.94
N ARG A 94 -7.50 8.58 -10.92
CA ARG A 94 -8.43 9.67 -10.57
C ARG A 94 -7.95 10.41 -9.34
N VAL A 95 -8.07 11.73 -9.38
CA VAL A 95 -7.94 12.58 -8.19
C VAL A 95 -9.33 12.74 -7.59
N VAL A 96 -9.51 12.22 -6.39
CA VAL A 96 -10.75 12.32 -5.63
C VAL A 96 -10.53 13.29 -4.48
N THR A 97 -11.37 14.31 -4.37
CA THR A 97 -11.37 15.26 -3.24
C THR A 97 -12.54 14.91 -2.32
N GLU A 98 -12.21 14.60 -1.07
CA GLU A 98 -13.17 14.22 -0.03
C GLU A 98 -13.19 15.28 1.07
N LYS A 99 -14.39 15.63 1.53
CA LYS A 99 -14.55 16.41 2.76
C LYS A 99 -14.32 15.48 3.95
N ARG A 100 -13.37 15.84 4.80
CA ARG A 100 -13.06 15.13 6.05
C ARG A 100 -13.22 16.04 7.22
N THR A 101 -13.39 15.44 8.40
CA THR A 101 -13.48 16.16 9.67
C THR A 101 -12.39 15.69 10.62
N ALA A 102 -12.05 16.55 11.56
CA ALA A 102 -11.17 16.24 12.67
C ALA A 102 -11.69 16.92 13.94
N TRP A 103 -11.59 16.23 15.06
CA TRP A 103 -11.75 16.85 16.37
C TRP A 103 -10.45 17.50 16.79
N VAL A 104 -10.44 18.80 16.91
CA VAL A 104 -9.26 19.60 17.21
C VAL A 104 -9.33 20.11 18.63
N VAL A 105 -8.29 19.83 19.40
CA VAL A 105 -8.13 20.26 20.79
C VAL A 105 -6.91 21.15 20.88
N LYS A 106 -7.10 22.35 21.42
CA LYS A 106 -6.03 23.28 21.77
C LYS A 106 -5.83 23.25 23.27
N ASP A 107 -4.61 23.03 23.73
CA ASP A 107 -4.29 23.07 25.16
C ASP A 107 -3.95 24.51 25.66
N ALA A 108 -3.75 24.65 26.94
CA ALA A 108 -3.39 25.95 27.55
C ALA A 108 -2.02 26.49 27.08
N GLN A 109 -1.16 25.64 26.57
CA GLN A 109 0.16 25.95 26.01
C GLN A 109 0.12 26.24 24.51
N ASN A 110 -1.08 26.38 23.93
CA ASN A 110 -1.33 26.52 22.47
C ASN A 110 -0.88 25.33 21.59
N LYS A 111 -0.61 24.20 22.20
CA LYS A 111 -0.37 22.97 21.42
C LYS A 111 -1.70 22.43 20.89
N VAL A 112 -1.73 22.09 19.62
CA VAL A 112 -2.92 21.61 18.95
C VAL A 112 -2.79 20.11 18.67
N THR A 113 -3.80 19.36 19.05
CA THR A 113 -3.94 17.92 18.72
C THR A 113 -5.20 17.73 17.89
N ALA A 114 -5.11 16.98 16.81
CA ALA A 114 -6.24 16.67 15.92
C ALA A 114 -6.51 15.17 15.93
N TYR A 115 -7.72 14.77 16.30
CA TYR A 115 -8.18 13.38 16.32
C TYR A 115 -8.98 13.06 15.07
N GLY A 116 -8.91 11.81 14.65
CA GLY A 116 -9.80 11.28 13.61
C GLY A 116 -11.26 11.30 14.07
N PRO A 117 -12.22 11.41 13.14
CA PRO A 117 -13.64 11.52 13.51
C PRO A 117 -14.30 10.20 13.91
N GLN A 118 -13.56 9.10 13.88
CA GLN A 118 -14.08 7.75 14.06
C GLN A 118 -13.59 7.11 15.36
N CYS A 119 -14.52 6.46 16.05
CA CYS A 119 -14.26 5.64 17.23
C CYS A 119 -13.40 4.43 16.86
N THR A 120 -12.38 4.17 17.66
CA THR A 120 -11.40 3.10 17.45
C THR A 120 -11.92 1.70 17.73
N HIS A 121 -13.19 1.56 18.19
CA HIS A 121 -13.86 0.27 18.30
C HIS A 121 -14.30 -0.26 16.92
N LEU A 122 -15.29 0.38 16.29
CA LEU A 122 -15.88 -0.05 15.01
C LEU A 122 -16.16 1.11 14.04
N GLY A 123 -15.47 2.25 14.18
CA GLY A 123 -15.53 3.34 13.22
C GLY A 123 -16.75 4.25 13.30
N CYS A 124 -17.60 4.15 14.32
CA CYS A 124 -18.72 5.07 14.52
C CYS A 124 -18.23 6.50 14.76
N ALA A 125 -18.99 7.49 14.30
CA ALA A 125 -18.77 8.87 14.69
C ALA A 125 -19.04 9.03 16.20
N TYR A 126 -18.25 9.84 16.85
CA TYR A 126 -18.39 10.19 18.26
C TYR A 126 -18.55 11.70 18.40
N HIS A 127 -19.02 12.16 19.56
CA HIS A 127 -19.23 13.57 19.86
C HIS A 127 -18.58 13.96 21.19
N TRP A 128 -18.45 15.26 21.40
CA TRP A 128 -17.93 15.81 22.65
C TRP A 128 -19.08 16.13 23.61
N GLU A 129 -18.98 15.68 24.85
CA GLU A 129 -19.83 16.10 25.96
C GLU A 129 -19.10 17.05 26.87
N HIS A 130 -19.72 18.24 27.10
CA HIS A 130 -19.12 19.28 27.94
C HIS A 130 -19.13 18.91 29.43
N GLN A 131 -20.05 18.05 29.84
CA GLN A 131 -20.14 17.46 31.17
C GLN A 131 -20.48 15.99 31.02
N PRO A 132 -19.54 15.09 31.38
CA PRO A 132 -18.33 15.25 32.21
C PRO A 132 -17.02 15.55 31.46
N LYS A 133 -17.00 16.22 30.32
CA LYS A 133 -15.80 16.58 29.50
C LYS A 133 -15.11 15.35 28.91
N GLN A 134 -15.83 14.63 28.08
CA GLN A 134 -15.34 13.43 27.43
C GLN A 134 -15.90 13.30 26.02
N PHE A 135 -15.22 12.52 25.18
CA PHE A 135 -15.78 12.09 23.91
C PHE A 135 -16.61 10.83 24.13
N VAL A 136 -17.80 10.79 23.54
CA VAL A 136 -18.76 9.71 23.68
C VAL A 136 -19.08 9.12 22.32
N CYS A 137 -18.90 7.81 22.17
CA CYS A 137 -19.36 7.05 21.02
C CYS A 137 -20.75 6.46 21.31
N PRO A 138 -21.79 6.86 20.56
CA PRO A 138 -23.17 6.43 20.86
C PRO A 138 -23.44 4.96 20.48
N CYS A 139 -22.61 4.34 19.65
CA CYS A 139 -22.88 2.99 19.15
C CYS A 139 -22.73 1.92 20.24
N HIS A 140 -21.65 1.96 21.02
CA HIS A 140 -21.34 0.94 22.03
C HIS A 140 -20.77 1.58 23.31
N SER A 141 -21.07 2.84 23.55
CA SER A 141 -20.71 3.57 24.79
C SER A 141 -19.21 3.58 25.10
N SER A 142 -18.35 3.62 24.06
CA SER A 142 -16.93 3.88 24.28
C SER A 142 -16.72 5.33 24.67
N LEU A 143 -15.98 5.56 25.74
CA LEU A 143 -15.68 6.88 26.30
C LEU A 143 -14.19 7.18 26.16
N PHE A 144 -13.87 8.42 25.75
CA PHE A 144 -12.47 8.85 25.62
C PHE A 144 -12.28 10.20 26.32
N SER A 145 -11.12 10.37 26.92
CA SER A 145 -10.72 11.64 27.53
C SER A 145 -10.46 12.71 26.46
N ILE A 146 -10.31 13.95 26.89
CA ILE A 146 -9.89 15.04 26.00
C ILE A 146 -8.51 14.78 25.35
N GLN A 147 -7.67 13.96 25.97
CA GLN A 147 -6.39 13.50 25.41
C GLN A 147 -6.56 12.33 24.43
N GLY A 148 -7.80 11.86 24.22
CA GLY A 148 -8.13 10.75 23.34
C GLY A 148 -7.81 9.38 23.93
N GLU A 149 -7.53 9.28 25.23
CA GLU A 149 -7.32 8.00 25.93
C GLU A 149 -8.67 7.32 26.21
N VAL A 150 -8.69 5.98 26.17
CA VAL A 150 -9.88 5.21 26.53
C VAL A 150 -10.16 5.36 28.02
N ILE A 151 -11.38 5.77 28.36
CA ILE A 151 -11.87 5.82 29.74
C ILE A 151 -12.67 4.56 30.06
N ALA A 152 -13.58 4.18 29.15
CA ALA A 152 -14.46 3.02 29.31
C ALA A 152 -15.03 2.56 27.97
N GLY A 153 -15.67 1.39 27.98
CA GLY A 153 -16.32 0.81 26.80
C GLY A 153 -15.44 -0.17 26.03
N PRO A 154 -15.90 -0.68 24.89
CA PRO A 154 -15.23 -1.74 24.16
C PRO A 154 -14.06 -1.30 23.27
N ALA A 155 -13.77 0.00 23.15
CA ALA A 155 -12.59 0.48 22.43
C ALA A 155 -11.32 0.02 23.16
N GLN A 156 -10.42 -0.66 22.45
CA GLN A 156 -9.19 -1.22 23.04
C GLN A 156 -7.96 -0.31 22.89
N ARG A 157 -8.08 0.76 22.10
CA ARG A 157 -6.98 1.67 21.83
C ARG A 157 -7.44 3.13 21.80
N PRO A 158 -6.53 4.08 22.05
CA PRO A 158 -6.82 5.50 22.01
C PRO A 158 -7.32 5.97 20.63
N LEU A 159 -7.89 7.19 20.57
CA LEU A 159 -8.28 7.82 19.32
C LEU A 159 -7.09 8.02 18.39
N ASP A 160 -7.31 7.75 17.11
CA ASP A 160 -6.33 8.01 16.05
C ASP A 160 -6.05 9.51 15.94
N ARG A 161 -4.80 9.87 15.62
CA ARG A 161 -4.38 11.26 15.49
C ARG A 161 -3.93 11.58 14.07
N TYR A 162 -4.33 12.76 13.60
CA TYR A 162 -3.73 13.34 12.42
C TYR A 162 -2.30 13.83 12.74
N ALA A 163 -1.36 13.62 11.83
CA ALA A 163 -0.14 14.38 11.83
C ALA A 163 -0.50 15.86 11.69
N SER A 164 -0.13 16.69 12.65
CA SER A 164 -0.55 18.09 12.69
C SER A 164 0.64 19.02 12.87
N ARG A 165 0.58 20.20 12.26
CA ARG A 165 1.49 21.30 12.49
C ARG A 165 0.74 22.62 12.38
N VAL A 166 1.20 23.62 13.11
CA VAL A 166 0.67 24.98 13.01
C VAL A 166 1.68 25.84 12.27
N ALA A 167 1.21 26.57 11.27
CA ALA A 167 1.99 27.53 10.51
C ALA A 167 1.14 28.78 10.25
N ASN A 168 1.66 29.95 10.58
CA ASN A 168 0.99 31.26 10.39
C ASN A 168 -0.45 31.29 10.97
N GLY A 169 -0.66 30.71 12.16
CA GLY A 169 -1.98 30.65 12.80
C GLY A 169 -2.95 29.64 12.20
N ARG A 170 -2.55 28.88 11.18
CA ARG A 170 -3.39 27.87 10.52
C ARG A 170 -2.95 26.47 10.90
N LEU A 171 -3.95 25.59 11.06
CA LEU A 171 -3.73 24.17 11.30
C LEU A 171 -3.56 23.43 9.96
N LEU A 172 -2.46 22.74 9.84
CA LEU A 172 -2.17 21.88 8.71
C LEU A 172 -2.23 20.43 9.17
N LEU A 173 -3.07 19.61 8.51
CA LEU A 173 -3.30 18.20 8.81
C LEU A 173 -2.70 17.31 7.72
N GLY A 174 -1.94 16.31 8.17
CA GLY A 174 -1.34 15.27 7.32
C GLY A 174 -2.11 13.95 7.39
N ALA A 175 -1.39 12.84 7.37
CA ALA A 175 -1.99 11.51 7.46
C ALA A 175 -2.59 11.24 8.84
N LEU A 176 -3.72 10.50 8.85
CA LEU A 176 -4.27 9.91 10.08
C LEU A 176 -3.42 8.70 10.46
N ARG A 177 -3.00 8.63 11.72
CA ARG A 177 -2.15 7.56 12.25
C ARG A 177 -2.80 6.91 13.46
N SER A 178 -2.71 5.58 13.52
CA SER A 178 -2.99 4.86 14.77
C SER A 178 -1.91 5.19 15.80
N ARG A 179 -2.32 5.33 17.07
CA ARG A 179 -1.38 5.57 18.17
C ARG A 179 -0.55 4.36 18.55
N ASP A 180 -0.96 3.16 18.13
CA ASP A 180 -0.20 1.93 18.38
C ASP A 180 1.06 1.83 17.50
N ASN A 181 1.19 2.70 16.49
CA ASN A 181 2.29 2.73 15.52
C ASN A 181 3.08 4.06 15.54
N ALA A 182 3.01 4.83 16.63
CA ALA A 182 3.70 6.11 16.77
C ALA A 182 4.99 6.00 17.60
#